data_e003e68ed1a38086301dce675857ac81
#
_entry.id   e003e68ed1a38086301dce675857ac81
#
_cell.length_a   1.000
_cell.length_b   1.000
_cell.length_c   1.000
_cell.angle_alpha   90.00
_cell.angle_beta   90.00
_cell.angle_gamma   90.00
#
_symmetry.space_group_name_H-M   'P 1'
#
loop_
_entity.id
_entity.type
_entity.pdbx_description
1 polymer ?
#
loop_
_entity_poly.entity_id
_entity_poly.type
_entity_poly.pdbx_seq_one_letter_code
_entity_poly.pdbx_strand_id
1 'polypeptide(L)'
;MKNSLFSILLFLLLLGFLTYADISFKNLCSGVIERCDDLEENFNFYTKEERFESAMEIFNLIENKGSIASIYINHIDYDVMLNEALKLTIYIENDDSSESEASLHLLKFSTEHLKDLQVPNIKNIF
;
A
#
# COMPACT_ATOMS: atom_id res chain seq x y z
N MET A 1 34.98 8.04 24.30
CA MET A 1 35.03 8.52 22.92
C MET A 1 34.61 7.44 21.92
N LYS A 2 35.17 6.23 21.98
CA LYS A 2 34.79 5.14 21.07
C LYS A 2 33.30 4.78 21.17
N ASN A 3 32.73 4.78 22.38
CA ASN A 3 31.31 4.47 22.61
C ASN A 3 30.39 5.54 22.05
N SER A 4 30.81 6.81 22.11
CA SER A 4 30.04 7.93 21.56
C SER A 4 29.98 7.90 20.04
N LEU A 5 31.09 7.57 19.40
CA LEU A 5 31.17 7.43 17.95
C LEU A 5 30.31 6.27 17.48
N PHE A 6 30.36 5.16 18.19
CA PHE A 6 29.53 3.97 17.88
C PHE A 6 28.05 4.30 18.01
N SER A 7 27.66 5.02 19.07
CA SER A 7 26.27 5.42 19.29
C SER A 7 25.75 6.37 18.20
N ILE A 8 26.58 7.31 17.77
CA ILE A 8 26.26 8.24 16.70
C ILE A 8 26.06 7.46 15.38
N LEU A 9 27.00 6.56 15.09
CA LEU A 9 26.91 5.73 13.88
C LEU A 9 25.62 4.90 13.87
N LEU A 10 25.31 4.25 15.00
CA LEU A 10 24.11 3.45 15.14
C LEU A 10 22.84 4.29 14.95
N PHE A 11 22.82 5.51 15.54
CA PHE A 11 21.70 6.44 15.39
C PHE A 11 21.51 6.85 13.92
N LEU A 12 22.60 7.16 13.22
CA LEU A 12 22.55 7.54 11.81
C LEU A 12 22.05 6.37 10.93
N LEU A 13 22.49 5.15 11.23
CA LEU A 13 21.99 3.96 10.53
C LEU A 13 20.50 3.76 10.77
N LEU A 14 20.04 3.97 11.99
CA LEU A 14 18.62 3.87 12.31
C LEU A 14 17.80 4.92 11.57
N LEU A 15 18.26 6.17 11.55
CA LEU A 15 17.59 7.23 10.80
C LEU A 15 17.54 6.93 9.30
N GLY A 16 18.63 6.43 8.75
CA GLY A 16 18.69 6.02 7.34
C GLY A 16 17.71 4.90 7.03
N PHE A 17 17.63 3.91 7.90
CA PHE A 17 16.69 2.80 7.76
C PHE A 17 15.23 3.27 7.82
N LEU A 18 14.90 4.12 8.80
CA LEU A 18 13.55 4.66 8.94
C LEU A 18 13.14 5.52 7.73
N THR A 19 14.08 6.32 7.22
CA THR A 19 13.84 7.12 6.02
C THR A 19 13.60 6.21 4.80
N TYR A 20 14.40 5.18 4.65
CA TYR A 20 14.24 4.20 3.58
C TYR A 20 12.87 3.51 3.66
N ALA A 21 12.48 3.08 4.86
CA ALA A 21 11.18 2.44 5.08
C ALA A 21 10.02 3.39 4.77
N ASP A 22 10.13 4.65 5.17
CA ASP A 22 9.12 5.68 4.87
C ASP A 22 8.95 5.90 3.37
N ILE A 23 10.04 6.08 2.66
CA ILE A 23 10.03 6.26 1.20
C ILE A 23 9.45 5.03 0.52
N SER A 24 9.87 3.84 0.95
CA SER A 24 9.37 2.57 0.39
C SER A 24 7.89 2.40 0.61
N PHE A 25 7.39 2.76 1.80
CA PHE A 25 5.96 2.69 2.10
C PHE A 25 5.15 3.69 1.26
N LYS A 26 5.61 4.92 1.13
CA LYS A 26 4.96 5.93 0.29
C LYS A 26 4.93 5.52 -1.19
N ASN A 27 6.02 4.91 -1.67
CA ASN A 27 6.10 4.39 -3.03
C ASN A 27 5.12 3.22 -3.22
N LEU A 28 4.98 2.36 -2.24
CA LEU A 28 4.00 1.28 -2.26
C LEU A 28 2.58 1.84 -2.39
N CYS A 29 2.22 2.80 -1.54
CA CYS A 29 0.90 3.44 -1.57
C CYS A 29 0.63 4.12 -2.90
N SER A 30 1.60 4.87 -3.42
CA SER A 30 1.49 5.54 -4.72
C SER A 30 1.30 4.53 -5.85
N GLY A 31 2.04 3.42 -5.82
CA GLY A 31 1.92 2.35 -6.80
C GLY A 31 0.55 1.68 -6.76
N VAL A 32 0.02 1.43 -5.57
CA VAL A 32 -1.33 0.84 -5.40
C VAL A 32 -2.39 1.80 -5.93
N ILE A 33 -2.32 3.08 -5.56
CA ILE A 33 -3.28 4.11 -6.00
C ILE A 33 -3.27 4.23 -7.53
N GLU A 34 -2.10 4.30 -8.13
CA GLU A 34 -1.96 4.42 -9.59
C GLU A 34 -2.59 3.23 -10.30
N ARG A 35 -2.35 2.01 -9.81
CA ARG A 35 -2.94 0.80 -10.38
C ARG A 35 -4.45 0.72 -10.17
N CYS A 36 -4.93 1.19 -9.03
CA CYS A 36 -6.37 1.29 -8.76
C CYS A 36 -7.05 2.27 -9.72
N ASP A 37 -6.42 3.43 -9.95
CA ASP A 37 -6.92 4.43 -10.90
C ASP A 37 -6.98 3.87 -12.32
N ASP A 38 -5.95 3.19 -12.75
CA ASP A 38 -5.89 2.56 -14.07
C ASP A 38 -7.02 1.53 -14.25
N LEU A 39 -7.19 0.66 -13.27
CA LEU A 39 -8.25 -0.35 -13.32
C LEU A 39 -9.64 0.28 -13.29
N GLU A 40 -9.82 1.32 -12.49
CA GLU A 40 -11.11 2.04 -12.39
C GLU A 40 -11.47 2.70 -13.72
N GLU A 41 -10.52 3.42 -14.33
CA GLU A 41 -10.74 4.11 -15.60
C GLU A 41 -11.01 3.16 -16.75
N ASN A 42 -10.35 2.02 -16.77
CA ASN A 42 -10.40 1.06 -17.87
C ASN A 42 -11.27 -0.17 -17.57
N PHE A 43 -11.98 -0.18 -16.45
CA PHE A 43 -12.71 -1.36 -15.99
C PHE A 43 -13.66 -1.92 -17.05
N ASN A 44 -14.40 -1.03 -17.71
CA ASN A 44 -15.38 -1.44 -18.73
C ASN A 44 -14.73 -1.77 -20.08
N PHE A 45 -13.50 -1.34 -20.30
CA PHE A 45 -12.75 -1.60 -21.55
C PHE A 45 -11.93 -2.88 -21.47
N TYR A 46 -11.53 -3.28 -20.26
CA TYR A 46 -10.74 -4.49 -20.04
C TYR A 46 -11.61 -5.73 -20.11
N THR A 47 -11.04 -6.80 -20.63
CA THR A 47 -11.66 -8.14 -20.53
C THR A 47 -11.60 -8.61 -19.07
N LYS A 48 -12.35 -9.65 -18.75
CA LYS A 48 -12.30 -10.26 -17.42
C LYS A 48 -10.87 -10.67 -17.04
N GLU A 49 -10.14 -11.28 -17.96
CA GLU A 49 -8.77 -11.72 -17.76
C GLU A 49 -7.84 -10.53 -17.49
N GLU A 50 -7.99 -9.45 -18.21
CA GLU A 50 -7.21 -8.23 -18.01
C GLU A 50 -7.51 -7.58 -16.67
N ARG A 51 -8.78 -7.54 -16.25
CA ARG A 51 -9.18 -7.04 -14.93
C ARG A 51 -8.57 -7.89 -13.83
N PHE A 52 -8.66 -9.21 -13.96
CA PHE A 52 -8.10 -10.14 -12.99
C PHE A 52 -6.59 -9.98 -12.87
N GLU A 53 -5.90 -9.90 -13.99
CA GLU A 53 -4.45 -9.70 -14.04
C GLU A 53 -4.04 -8.39 -13.37
N SER A 54 -4.77 -7.31 -13.66
CA SER A 54 -4.56 -6.00 -13.04
C SER A 54 -4.75 -6.05 -11.52
N ALA A 55 -5.80 -6.72 -11.06
CA ALA A 55 -6.08 -6.90 -9.63
C ALA A 55 -5.00 -7.76 -8.95
N MET A 56 -4.51 -8.80 -9.62
CA MET A 56 -3.42 -9.63 -9.11
C MET A 56 -2.11 -8.85 -9.00
N GLU A 57 -1.84 -7.94 -9.93
CA GLU A 57 -0.67 -7.06 -9.83
C GLU A 57 -0.73 -6.19 -8.58
N ILE A 58 -1.92 -5.66 -8.26
CA ILE A 58 -2.12 -4.87 -7.02
C ILE A 58 -1.86 -5.74 -5.79
N PHE A 59 -2.46 -6.92 -5.75
CA PHE A 59 -2.28 -7.87 -4.65
C PHE A 59 -0.82 -8.24 -4.45
N ASN A 60 -0.14 -8.60 -5.53
CA ASN A 60 1.27 -8.99 -5.49
C ASN A 60 2.18 -7.84 -5.05
N LEU A 61 1.87 -6.62 -5.46
CA LEU A 61 2.62 -5.44 -5.06
C LEU A 61 2.54 -5.25 -3.53
N ILE A 62 1.36 -5.38 -2.96
CA ILE A 62 1.14 -5.25 -1.51
C ILE A 62 1.83 -6.40 -0.77
N GLU A 63 1.66 -7.63 -1.24
CA GLU A 63 2.23 -8.81 -0.61
C GLU A 63 3.76 -8.76 -0.62
N ASN A 64 4.37 -8.41 -1.75
CA ASN A 64 5.82 -8.38 -1.91
C ASN A 64 6.50 -7.29 -1.07
N LYS A 65 5.77 -6.24 -0.72
CA LYS A 65 6.28 -5.13 0.11
C LYS A 65 5.82 -5.22 1.56
N GLY A 66 5.20 -6.34 1.93
CA GLY A 66 4.63 -6.51 3.26
C GLY A 66 5.61 -6.38 4.41
N SER A 67 6.82 -6.89 4.25
CA SER A 67 7.86 -6.80 5.31
C SER A 67 8.24 -5.36 5.62
N ILE A 68 8.33 -4.50 4.62
CA ILE A 68 8.64 -3.08 4.80
C ILE A 68 7.43 -2.33 5.34
N ALA A 69 6.25 -2.60 4.78
CA ALA A 69 5.01 -1.98 5.22
C ALA A 69 4.70 -2.28 6.70
N SER A 70 4.95 -3.50 7.14
CA SER A 70 4.68 -3.92 8.52
C SER A 70 5.56 -3.23 9.56
N ILE A 71 6.67 -2.63 9.16
CA ILE A 71 7.52 -1.83 10.04
C ILE A 71 6.87 -0.46 10.31
N TYR A 72 6.19 0.07 9.32
CA TYR A 72 5.66 1.44 9.33
C TYR A 72 4.23 1.55 9.82
N ILE A 73 3.40 0.56 9.46
CA ILE A 73 1.99 0.53 9.81
C ILE A 73 1.70 -0.69 10.67
N ASN A 74 0.64 -0.65 11.45
CA ASN A 74 0.25 -1.79 12.26
C ASN A 74 -0.30 -2.91 11.36
N HIS A 75 -0.33 -4.12 11.90
CA HIS A 75 -0.79 -5.31 11.18
C HIS A 75 -2.23 -5.19 10.70
N ILE A 76 -3.08 -4.50 11.45
CA ILE A 76 -4.50 -4.35 11.11
C ILE A 76 -4.65 -3.56 9.82
N ASP A 77 -3.94 -2.43 9.70
CA ASP A 77 -4.00 -1.57 8.51
C ASP A 77 -3.42 -2.26 7.27
N TYR A 78 -2.30 -2.96 7.44
CA TYR A 78 -1.71 -3.75 6.38
C TYR A 78 -2.66 -4.87 5.92
N ASP A 79 -3.24 -5.59 6.86
CA ASP A 79 -4.18 -6.68 6.57
C ASP A 79 -5.42 -6.19 5.85
N VAL A 80 -5.92 -4.98 6.17
CA VAL A 80 -7.04 -4.37 5.45
C VAL A 80 -6.69 -4.17 3.98
N MET A 81 -5.52 -3.60 3.68
CA MET A 81 -5.06 -3.41 2.31
C MET A 81 -4.97 -4.74 1.56
N LEU A 82 -4.32 -5.72 2.17
CA LEU A 82 -4.11 -7.03 1.56
C LEU A 82 -5.43 -7.76 1.32
N ASN A 83 -6.33 -7.74 2.30
CA ASN A 83 -7.63 -8.41 2.21
C ASN A 83 -8.53 -7.76 1.17
N GLU A 84 -8.54 -6.43 1.07
CA GLU A 84 -9.33 -5.75 0.05
C GLU A 84 -8.80 -6.04 -1.35
N ALA A 85 -7.48 -6.11 -1.51
CA ALA A 85 -6.89 -6.51 -2.78
C ALA A 85 -7.24 -7.95 -3.15
N LEU A 86 -7.24 -8.86 -2.19
CA LEU A 86 -7.64 -10.26 -2.40
C LEU A 86 -9.12 -10.35 -2.77
N LYS A 87 -10.00 -9.67 -2.05
CA LYS A 87 -11.43 -9.62 -2.34
C LYS A 87 -11.69 -9.12 -3.75
N LEU A 88 -10.97 -8.10 -4.18
CA LEU A 88 -11.09 -7.55 -5.53
C LEU A 88 -10.85 -8.64 -6.59
N THR A 89 -9.80 -9.44 -6.42
CA THR A 89 -9.51 -10.54 -7.35
C THR A 89 -10.65 -11.56 -7.40
N ILE A 90 -11.20 -11.89 -6.24
CA ILE A 90 -12.29 -12.88 -6.11
C ILE A 90 -13.57 -12.36 -6.77
N TYR A 91 -13.92 -11.10 -6.52
CA TYR A 91 -15.14 -10.52 -7.11
C TYR A 91 -15.03 -10.41 -8.62
N ILE A 92 -13.86 -10.06 -9.15
CA ILE A 92 -13.63 -10.01 -10.59
C ILE A 92 -13.76 -11.41 -11.19
N GLU A 93 -13.18 -12.41 -10.54
CA GLU A 93 -13.27 -13.80 -11.00
C GLU A 93 -14.73 -14.30 -11.05
N ASN A 94 -15.55 -13.85 -10.12
CA ASN A 94 -16.96 -14.21 -10.03
C ASN A 94 -17.89 -13.31 -10.87
N ASP A 95 -17.35 -12.42 -11.69
CA ASP A 95 -18.09 -11.47 -12.52
C ASP A 95 -19.02 -10.54 -11.72
N ASP A 96 -18.68 -10.27 -10.47
CA ASP A 96 -19.43 -9.36 -9.61
C ASP A 96 -18.89 -7.94 -9.77
N SER A 97 -19.39 -7.23 -10.77
CA SER A 97 -18.93 -5.89 -11.10
C SER A 97 -19.20 -4.87 -9.98
N SER A 98 -20.36 -4.96 -9.35
CA SER A 98 -20.75 -4.08 -8.25
C SER A 98 -19.78 -4.18 -7.07
N GLU A 99 -19.53 -5.39 -6.61
CA GLU A 99 -18.61 -5.64 -5.50
C GLU A 99 -17.16 -5.38 -5.88
N SER A 100 -16.80 -5.63 -7.14
CA SER A 100 -15.47 -5.31 -7.67
C SER A 100 -15.20 -3.81 -7.60
N GLU A 101 -16.14 -3.00 -8.05
CA GLU A 101 -16.02 -1.54 -7.99
C GLU A 101 -15.96 -1.04 -6.55
N ALA A 102 -16.83 -1.56 -5.68
CA ALA A 102 -16.84 -1.19 -4.26
C ALA A 102 -15.51 -1.52 -3.58
N SER A 103 -14.99 -2.71 -3.81
CA SER A 103 -13.72 -3.16 -3.26
C SER A 103 -12.54 -2.33 -3.77
N LEU A 104 -12.57 -1.98 -5.06
CA LEU A 104 -11.56 -1.13 -5.69
C LEU A 104 -11.53 0.28 -5.07
N HIS A 105 -12.70 0.89 -4.89
CA HIS A 105 -12.82 2.20 -4.24
C HIS A 105 -12.35 2.16 -2.80
N LEU A 106 -12.72 1.12 -2.06
CA LEU A 106 -12.33 0.98 -0.66
C LEU A 106 -10.82 0.80 -0.53
N LEU A 107 -10.23 -0.01 -1.40
CA LEU A 107 -8.77 -0.22 -1.43
C LEU A 107 -8.04 1.09 -1.72
N LYS A 108 -8.48 1.82 -2.72
CA LYS A 108 -7.89 3.11 -3.09
C LYS A 108 -8.00 4.11 -1.94
N PHE A 109 -9.20 4.26 -1.38
CA PHE A 109 -9.45 5.19 -0.29
C PHE A 109 -8.60 4.85 0.95
N SER A 110 -8.57 3.58 1.34
CA SER A 110 -7.78 3.12 2.48
C SER A 110 -6.29 3.37 2.28
N THR A 111 -5.80 3.15 1.06
CA THR A 111 -4.39 3.37 0.73
C THR A 111 -4.03 4.86 0.76
N GLU A 112 -4.89 5.72 0.21
CA GLU A 112 -4.72 7.17 0.27
C GLU A 112 -4.68 7.66 1.71
N HIS A 113 -5.58 7.15 2.55
CA HIS A 113 -5.64 7.50 3.96
C HIS A 113 -4.36 7.11 4.71
N LEU A 114 -3.86 5.89 4.48
CA LEU A 114 -2.61 5.43 5.08
C LEU A 114 -1.41 6.25 4.62
N LYS A 115 -1.36 6.61 3.35
CA LYS A 115 -0.31 7.47 2.80
C LYS A 115 -0.31 8.84 3.47
N ASP A 116 -1.49 9.44 3.61
CA ASP A 116 -1.65 10.77 4.21
C ASP A 116 -1.27 10.78 5.69
N LEU A 117 -1.54 9.70 6.41
CA LEU A 117 -1.14 9.56 7.82
C LEU A 117 0.38 9.58 8.02
N GLN A 118 1.14 9.20 6.99
CA GLN A 118 2.61 9.16 7.05
C GLN A 118 3.25 10.51 6.73
N VAL A 119 2.46 11.49 6.24
CA VAL A 119 2.97 12.82 5.97
C VAL A 119 2.97 13.62 7.27
N PRO A 120 4.15 14.12 7.74
CA PRO A 120 4.21 14.96 8.94
C PRO A 120 3.42 16.25 8.72
N ASN A 121 2.47 16.49 9.58
CA ASN A 121 1.76 17.76 9.62
C ASN A 121 1.39 18.11 11.07
N ILE A 122 0.93 19.32 11.28
CA ILE A 122 0.59 19.82 12.62
C ILE A 122 -0.46 18.94 13.30
N LYS A 123 -1.40 18.40 12.54
CA LYS A 123 -2.44 17.54 13.08
C LYS A 123 -1.90 16.19 13.58
N ASN A 124 -0.83 15.71 12.97
CA ASN A 124 -0.21 14.44 13.35
C ASN A 124 0.77 14.58 14.51
N ILE A 125 1.29 15.81 14.73
CA ILE A 125 2.25 16.11 15.77
C ILE A 125 1.54 16.45 17.09
N PHE A 126 0.40 17.07 17.01
CA PHE A 126 -0.45 17.45 18.14
C PHE A 126 -1.79 16.63 18.12
#